data_5466dc3c2357ab3a09fe7d5d9e3ed4c2
#
_entry.id   5466dc3c2357ab3a09fe7d5d9e3ed4c2
#
_cell.length_a   1.000
_cell.length_b   1.000
_cell.length_c   1.000
_cell.angle_alpha   90.00
_cell.angle_beta   90.00
_cell.angle_gamma   90.00
#
_symmetry.space_group_name_H-M   'P 1'
#
loop_
_entity.id
_entity.type
_entity.pdbx_description
1 polymer ?
#
loop_
_entity_poly.entity_id
_entity_poly.type
_entity_poly.pdbx_seq_one_letter_code
_entity_poly.pdbx_strand_id
1 'polypeptide(L)'
;MIPRLKEEYEKKIIEDLQKKFSMKSKYMVPKFVKVVLNMGLGLDANDKKKLQNCVVDMSLISGQKPVVTKFKKSISNFKTRKGTVAGVKVTLRSNKMYEFIDRLVNIALPRIKDFQGLSVKGFDNFGNYSFGIKEHIIFPEINFDKVDRIRGMDITLVTNGKDKKSTIALLEAINFPFSKKKEKRKVNWGFMAKTSSIQRNLKRIKLAKKFLKKRENLKTIIKNKKLPLEERFAAQLKLAKIPRNSAKIRIRNRCEISGRPHGVYRKLRISRIALRDLASKGKIPGMTKSSW
;
A
#
# COMPACT_ATOMS: atom_id res chain seq x y z
N MET A 1 -4.52 36.59 13.19
CA MET A 1 -5.69 35.68 13.02
C MET A 1 -5.31 34.27 13.44
N ILE A 2 -6.22 33.57 14.11
CA ILE A 2 -6.05 32.15 14.47
C ILE A 2 -6.50 31.33 13.28
N PRO A 3 -5.71 30.36 12.80
CA PRO A 3 -6.10 29.50 11.68
C PRO A 3 -7.34 28.66 12.00
N ARG A 4 -8.26 28.51 11.05
CA ARG A 4 -9.50 27.76 11.16
C ARG A 4 -9.28 26.35 11.73
N LEU A 5 -8.33 25.61 11.19
CA LEU A 5 -8.01 24.23 11.62
C LEU A 5 -7.51 24.19 13.08
N LYS A 6 -6.83 25.23 13.57
CA LYS A 6 -6.40 25.31 14.97
C LYS A 6 -7.59 25.49 15.91
N GLU A 7 -8.53 26.37 15.57
CA GLU A 7 -9.77 26.53 16.35
C GLU A 7 -10.60 25.25 16.37
N GLU A 8 -10.72 24.57 15.23
CA GLU A 8 -11.45 23.31 15.13
C GLU A 8 -10.77 22.22 15.96
N TYR A 9 -9.44 22.17 15.97
CA TYR A 9 -8.66 21.26 16.81
C TYR A 9 -8.93 21.52 18.30
N GLU A 10 -8.88 22.78 18.75
CA GLU A 10 -9.04 23.13 20.15
C GLU A 10 -10.49 22.93 20.66
N LYS A 11 -11.50 23.26 19.82
CA LYS A 11 -12.92 23.22 20.23
C LYS A 11 -13.57 21.85 20.10
N LYS A 12 -13.22 21.06 19.08
CA LYS A 12 -13.91 19.80 18.75
C LYS A 12 -13.00 18.58 18.86
N ILE A 13 -11.86 18.60 18.14
CA ILE A 13 -11.04 17.41 17.94
C ILE A 13 -10.44 16.90 19.25
N ILE A 14 -10.05 17.79 20.16
CA ILE A 14 -9.50 17.40 21.47
C ILE A 14 -10.52 16.60 22.27
N GLU A 15 -11.79 17.06 22.35
CA GLU A 15 -12.84 16.38 23.10
C GLU A 15 -13.19 15.01 22.51
N ASP A 16 -13.30 14.94 21.18
CA ASP A 16 -13.62 13.70 20.48
C ASP A 16 -12.52 12.64 20.67
N LEU A 17 -11.26 13.03 20.54
CA LEU A 17 -10.14 12.14 20.75
C LEU A 17 -9.99 11.74 22.22
N GLN A 18 -10.22 12.65 23.17
CA GLN A 18 -10.20 12.36 24.59
C GLN A 18 -11.25 11.29 24.95
N LYS A 19 -12.48 11.41 24.43
CA LYS A 19 -13.55 10.41 24.61
C LYS A 19 -13.21 9.09 23.94
N LYS A 20 -12.72 9.13 22.68
CA LYS A 20 -12.41 7.92 21.88
C LYS A 20 -11.33 7.05 22.51
N PHE A 21 -10.33 7.64 23.14
CA PHE A 21 -9.20 6.93 23.76
C PHE A 21 -9.23 6.91 25.28
N SER A 22 -10.31 7.41 25.91
CA SER A 22 -10.49 7.49 27.37
C SER A 22 -9.29 8.12 28.08
N MET A 23 -8.75 9.21 27.54
CA MET A 23 -7.55 9.88 28.06
C MET A 23 -7.88 10.71 29.30
N LYS A 24 -7.10 10.59 30.35
CA LYS A 24 -7.30 11.29 31.64
C LYS A 24 -7.16 12.81 31.54
N SER A 25 -6.35 13.32 30.61
CA SER A 25 -6.07 14.75 30.47
C SER A 25 -6.09 15.20 29.02
N LYS A 26 -6.55 16.42 28.76
CA LYS A 26 -6.50 17.09 27.44
C LYS A 26 -5.07 17.18 26.88
N TYR A 27 -4.06 17.26 27.76
CA TYR A 27 -2.64 17.34 27.33
C TYR A 27 -2.07 16.01 26.82
N MET A 28 -2.75 14.90 27.07
CA MET A 28 -2.36 13.57 26.55
C MET A 28 -2.83 13.35 25.10
N VAL A 29 -3.78 14.19 24.64
CA VAL A 29 -4.30 14.09 23.28
C VAL A 29 -3.19 14.41 22.27
N PRO A 30 -3.04 13.62 21.19
CA PRO A 30 -2.01 13.87 20.18
C PRO A 30 -2.24 15.21 19.48
N LYS A 31 -1.17 16.00 19.36
CA LYS A 31 -1.17 17.31 18.67
C LYS A 31 -0.05 17.36 17.65
N PHE A 32 -0.21 18.23 16.64
CA PHE A 32 0.88 18.54 15.72
C PHE A 32 1.93 19.38 16.43
N VAL A 33 3.20 19.01 16.25
CA VAL A 33 4.36 19.72 16.80
C VAL A 33 5.02 20.59 15.74
N LYS A 34 5.21 20.01 14.56
CA LYS A 34 5.82 20.68 13.40
C LYS A 34 5.49 19.95 12.12
N VAL A 35 5.55 20.68 11.01
CA VAL A 35 5.56 20.12 9.65
C VAL A 35 6.91 20.40 9.02
N VAL A 36 7.52 19.40 8.42
CA VAL A 36 8.79 19.53 7.72
C VAL A 36 8.55 19.29 6.24
N LEU A 37 8.91 20.29 5.44
CA LEU A 37 8.90 20.22 3.99
C LEU A 37 10.34 20.05 3.52
N ASN A 38 10.59 19.12 2.63
CA ASN A 38 11.91 18.89 2.08
C ASN A 38 11.83 18.67 0.56
N MET A 39 12.64 19.39 -0.19
CA MET A 39 12.76 19.25 -1.62
C MET A 39 14.21 18.89 -1.97
N GLY A 40 14.41 17.63 -2.40
CA GLY A 40 15.71 17.14 -2.83
C GLY A 40 16.00 17.59 -4.27
N LEU A 41 17.14 18.20 -4.52
CA LEU A 41 17.50 18.73 -5.85
C LEU A 41 18.33 17.77 -6.69
N GLY A 42 18.98 16.79 -6.06
CA GLY A 42 19.83 15.84 -6.77
C GLY A 42 20.93 16.56 -7.58
N LEU A 43 20.99 16.28 -8.88
CA LEU A 43 21.99 16.89 -9.79
C LEU A 43 21.74 18.39 -10.04
N ASP A 44 20.49 18.87 -9.93
CA ASP A 44 20.12 20.28 -10.12
C ASP A 44 20.70 21.18 -9.01
N ALA A 45 21.15 20.59 -7.90
CA ALA A 45 21.77 21.32 -6.78
C ALA A 45 23.05 22.07 -7.15
N ASN A 46 23.72 21.68 -8.23
CA ASN A 46 24.96 22.34 -8.71
C ASN A 46 24.68 23.64 -9.49
N ASP A 47 23.45 23.82 -9.97
CA ASP A 47 23.02 24.97 -10.72
C ASP A 47 22.41 26.03 -9.77
N LYS A 48 23.11 27.16 -9.61
CA LYS A 48 22.68 28.25 -8.72
C LYS A 48 21.32 28.83 -9.09
N LYS A 49 20.97 28.90 -10.38
CA LYS A 49 19.70 29.44 -10.86
C LYS A 49 18.54 28.51 -10.46
N LYS A 50 18.71 27.21 -10.69
CA LYS A 50 17.71 26.23 -10.32
C LYS A 50 17.51 26.11 -8.80
N LEU A 51 18.59 26.25 -8.04
CA LEU A 51 18.52 26.31 -6.59
C LEU A 51 17.71 27.55 -6.14
N GLN A 52 17.97 28.72 -6.73
CA GLN A 52 17.26 29.95 -6.38
C GLN A 52 15.77 29.84 -6.70
N ASN A 53 15.38 29.29 -7.85
CA ASN A 53 13.99 29.04 -8.20
C ASN A 53 13.31 28.13 -7.17
N CYS A 54 13.97 27.05 -6.77
CA CYS A 54 13.45 26.15 -5.75
C CYS A 54 13.27 26.80 -4.38
N VAL A 55 14.18 27.72 -4.00
CA VAL A 55 14.07 28.54 -2.78
C VAL A 55 12.87 29.47 -2.86
N VAL A 56 12.60 30.07 -4.01
CA VAL A 56 11.44 30.94 -4.24
C VAL A 56 10.14 30.11 -4.16
N ASP A 57 10.05 29.01 -4.88
CA ASP A 57 8.87 28.15 -4.89
C ASP A 57 8.53 27.66 -3.47
N MET A 58 9.54 27.19 -2.74
CA MET A 58 9.38 26.72 -1.36
C MET A 58 8.98 27.86 -0.41
N SER A 59 9.46 29.08 -0.63
CA SER A 59 9.05 30.22 0.19
C SER A 59 7.62 30.66 -0.10
N LEU A 60 7.15 30.58 -1.34
CA LEU A 60 5.75 30.83 -1.70
C LEU A 60 4.80 29.81 -1.04
N ILE A 61 5.12 28.51 -1.12
CA ILE A 61 4.32 27.45 -0.50
C ILE A 61 4.26 27.60 1.02
N SER A 62 5.38 27.87 1.66
CA SER A 62 5.49 27.83 3.13
C SER A 62 5.24 29.16 3.82
N GLY A 63 5.28 30.28 3.10
CA GLY A 63 5.27 31.64 3.66
C GLY A 63 6.46 31.91 4.60
N GLN A 64 7.57 31.16 4.43
CA GLN A 64 8.77 31.28 5.25
C GLN A 64 10.02 31.02 4.40
N LYS A 65 11.10 31.76 4.65
CA LYS A 65 12.37 31.55 3.96
C LYS A 65 12.95 30.18 4.24
N PRO A 66 13.19 29.35 3.21
CA PRO A 66 13.73 28.01 3.37
C PRO A 66 15.22 28.00 3.66
N VAL A 67 15.68 26.90 4.25
CA VAL A 67 17.09 26.63 4.55
C VAL A 67 17.66 25.70 3.49
N VAL A 68 18.80 26.09 2.91
CA VAL A 68 19.54 25.22 1.99
C VAL A 68 20.30 24.17 2.78
N THR A 69 20.05 22.89 2.48
CA THR A 69 20.70 21.75 3.13
C THR A 69 21.95 21.32 2.36
N LYS A 70 22.99 20.90 3.07
CA LYS A 70 24.27 20.47 2.50
C LYS A 70 24.58 19.01 2.85
N PHE A 71 25.29 18.31 1.97
CA PHE A 71 25.73 16.94 2.23
C PHE A 71 26.74 16.87 3.37
N LYS A 72 26.55 15.93 4.29
CA LYS A 72 27.46 15.70 5.42
C LYS A 72 28.64 14.80 5.07
N LYS A 73 28.47 13.86 4.13
CA LYS A 73 29.47 12.89 3.69
C LYS A 73 29.59 12.90 2.17
N SER A 74 30.79 12.59 1.66
CA SER A 74 31.03 12.38 0.24
C SER A 74 30.71 10.93 -0.14
N ILE A 75 29.94 10.72 -1.23
CA ILE A 75 29.57 9.40 -1.73
C ILE A 75 29.82 9.42 -3.25
N SER A 76 30.80 8.64 -3.70
CA SER A 76 31.23 8.61 -5.12
C SER A 76 30.14 8.15 -6.07
N ASN A 77 29.38 7.11 -5.71
CA ASN A 77 28.27 6.59 -6.51
C ASN A 77 27.19 7.63 -6.85
N PHE A 78 26.94 8.58 -5.95
CA PHE A 78 25.98 9.67 -6.15
C PHE A 78 26.64 10.97 -6.64
N LYS A 79 27.93 10.98 -6.92
CA LYS A 79 28.72 12.16 -7.33
C LYS A 79 28.54 13.34 -6.36
N THR A 80 28.39 13.07 -5.06
CA THR A 80 28.19 14.08 -4.02
C THR A 80 29.47 14.29 -3.22
N ARG A 81 29.74 15.54 -2.85
CA ARG A 81 30.87 15.94 -2.00
C ARG A 81 30.36 16.58 -0.69
N LYS A 82 31.10 16.39 0.39
CA LYS A 82 30.83 17.08 1.66
C LYS A 82 30.77 18.59 1.45
N GLY A 83 29.72 19.25 2.00
CA GLY A 83 29.53 20.69 1.88
C GLY A 83 28.78 21.15 0.63
N THR A 84 28.60 20.33 -0.40
CA THR A 84 27.78 20.69 -1.57
C THR A 84 26.30 20.71 -1.21
N VAL A 85 25.50 21.47 -1.97
CA VAL A 85 24.06 21.61 -1.76
C VAL A 85 23.35 20.25 -2.01
N ALA A 86 22.45 19.89 -1.13
CA ALA A 86 21.63 18.66 -1.24
C ALA A 86 20.20 18.97 -1.65
N GLY A 87 19.64 20.06 -1.13
CA GLY A 87 18.25 20.44 -1.34
C GLY A 87 17.84 21.63 -0.47
N VAL A 88 16.53 21.79 -0.36
CA VAL A 88 15.91 22.91 0.37
C VAL A 88 14.92 22.35 1.39
N LYS A 89 14.92 22.91 2.61
CA LYS A 89 14.09 22.45 3.71
C LYS A 89 13.40 23.60 4.43
N VAL A 90 12.14 23.38 4.83
CA VAL A 90 11.39 24.31 5.69
C VAL A 90 10.80 23.53 6.88
N THR A 91 10.76 24.18 8.03
CA THR A 91 10.08 23.64 9.23
C THR A 91 9.03 24.64 9.67
N LEU A 92 7.77 24.25 9.58
CA LEU A 92 6.62 25.05 9.99
C LEU A 92 6.17 24.66 11.41
N ARG A 93 5.79 25.67 12.21
CA ARG A 93 5.29 25.48 13.58
C ARG A 93 4.11 26.42 13.84
N SER A 94 3.38 26.16 14.93
CA SER A 94 2.28 27.00 15.41
C SER A 94 1.26 27.34 14.30
N ASN A 95 0.87 28.57 14.13
CA ASN A 95 -0.19 29.00 13.21
C ASN A 95 0.13 28.65 11.74
N LYS A 96 1.34 28.92 11.27
CA LYS A 96 1.77 28.58 9.89
C LYS A 96 1.68 27.08 9.59
N MET A 97 1.89 26.24 10.58
CA MET A 97 1.76 24.78 10.44
C MET A 97 0.30 24.37 10.21
N TYR A 98 -0.64 24.88 11.00
CA TYR A 98 -2.07 24.56 10.85
C TYR A 98 -2.64 25.09 9.54
N GLU A 99 -2.23 26.27 9.14
CA GLU A 99 -2.61 26.88 7.86
C GLU A 99 -2.12 26.05 6.66
N PHE A 100 -0.87 25.61 6.72
CA PHE A 100 -0.31 24.72 5.70
C PHE A 100 -1.06 23.37 5.64
N ILE A 101 -1.37 22.76 6.79
CA ILE A 101 -2.11 21.48 6.83
C ILE A 101 -3.52 21.66 6.23
N ASP A 102 -4.20 22.75 6.54
CA ASP A 102 -5.54 23.04 6.00
C ASP A 102 -5.50 23.18 4.47
N ARG A 103 -4.58 23.97 3.92
CA ARG A 103 -4.39 24.11 2.47
C ARG A 103 -3.98 22.79 1.82
N LEU A 104 -3.11 22.03 2.46
CA LEU A 104 -2.67 20.73 1.98
C LEU A 104 -3.85 19.75 1.81
N VAL A 105 -4.70 19.61 2.83
CA VAL A 105 -5.80 18.65 2.84
C VAL A 105 -6.92 19.07 1.91
N ASN A 106 -7.33 20.33 1.97
CA ASN A 106 -8.53 20.81 1.29
C ASN A 106 -8.28 21.29 -0.16
N ILE A 107 -7.06 21.75 -0.48
CA ILE A 107 -6.76 22.35 -1.79
C ILE A 107 -5.73 21.51 -2.54
N ALA A 108 -4.56 21.26 -1.97
CA ALA A 108 -3.44 20.68 -2.70
C ALA A 108 -3.64 19.19 -3.03
N LEU A 109 -4.01 18.35 -2.05
CA LEU A 109 -4.19 16.91 -2.26
C LEU A 109 -5.29 16.57 -3.28
N PRO A 110 -6.47 17.22 -3.29
CA PRO A 110 -7.49 16.96 -4.31
C PRO A 110 -7.05 17.32 -5.74
N ARG A 111 -6.09 18.24 -5.91
CA ARG A 111 -5.55 18.63 -7.23
C ARG A 111 -4.56 17.62 -7.82
N ILE A 112 -4.13 16.61 -7.05
CA ILE A 112 -3.26 15.56 -7.58
C ILE A 112 -4.02 14.74 -8.61
N LYS A 113 -3.44 14.60 -9.80
CA LYS A 113 -4.00 13.74 -10.87
C LYS A 113 -4.13 12.29 -10.39
N ASP A 114 -5.30 11.67 -10.63
CA ASP A 114 -5.61 10.29 -10.25
C ASP A 114 -5.40 9.99 -8.75
N PHE A 115 -5.74 10.94 -7.88
CA PHE A 115 -5.55 10.79 -6.44
C PHE A 115 -6.41 9.65 -5.87
N GLN A 116 -5.76 8.63 -5.32
CA GLN A 116 -6.40 7.45 -4.71
C GLN A 116 -6.31 7.43 -3.18
N GLY A 117 -5.91 8.53 -2.57
CA GLY A 117 -5.63 8.62 -1.14
C GLY A 117 -4.19 8.21 -0.77
N LEU A 118 -3.78 8.64 0.41
CA LEU A 118 -2.44 8.44 0.95
C LEU A 118 -2.32 7.11 1.70
N SER A 119 -1.16 6.48 1.64
CA SER A 119 -0.93 5.17 2.26
C SER A 119 -0.72 5.28 3.77
N VAL A 120 -1.43 4.48 4.55
CA VAL A 120 -1.22 4.35 6.02
C VAL A 120 0.17 3.80 6.40
N LYS A 121 0.97 3.35 5.42
CA LYS A 121 2.33 2.83 5.67
C LYS A 121 3.36 3.91 5.98
N GLY A 122 3.08 5.18 5.69
CA GLY A 122 3.98 6.29 5.93
C GLY A 122 4.15 6.68 7.41
N PHE A 123 3.50 5.98 8.35
CA PHE A 123 3.69 6.19 9.78
C PHE A 123 4.95 5.48 10.28
N ASP A 124 5.72 6.19 11.09
CA ASP A 124 6.80 5.60 11.89
C ASP A 124 6.29 4.96 13.21
N ASN A 125 7.21 4.44 14.03
CA ASN A 125 6.85 3.83 15.30
C ASN A 125 6.43 4.86 16.37
N PHE A 126 6.78 6.12 16.19
CA PHE A 126 6.49 7.23 17.11
C PHE A 126 5.24 8.04 16.71
N GLY A 127 4.48 7.57 15.71
CA GLY A 127 3.28 8.25 15.27
C GLY A 127 3.51 9.44 14.31
N ASN A 128 4.72 9.70 13.84
CA ASN A 128 4.93 10.70 12.78
C ASN A 128 4.51 10.13 11.43
N TYR A 129 4.03 11.01 10.55
CA TYR A 129 3.58 10.61 9.23
C TYR A 129 4.37 11.30 8.14
N SER A 130 4.95 10.52 7.23
CA SER A 130 5.74 11.02 6.09
C SER A 130 5.20 10.50 4.78
N PHE A 131 5.11 11.38 3.79
CA PHE A 131 4.72 11.03 2.43
C PHE A 131 5.35 11.97 1.43
N GLY A 132 5.51 11.51 0.19
CA GLY A 132 6.05 12.28 -0.93
C GLY A 132 4.97 12.70 -1.91
N ILE A 133 5.08 13.92 -2.41
CA ILE A 133 4.30 14.45 -3.51
C ILE A 133 5.22 14.49 -4.73
N LYS A 134 4.74 14.05 -5.88
CA LYS A 134 5.54 14.00 -7.11
C LYS A 134 5.71 15.37 -7.77
N GLU A 135 4.71 16.22 -7.62
CA GLU A 135 4.59 17.50 -8.32
C GLU A 135 4.25 18.61 -7.33
N HIS A 136 5.12 19.61 -7.20
CA HIS A 136 4.90 20.76 -6.32
C HIS A 136 3.89 21.78 -6.89
N ILE A 137 3.56 21.67 -8.17
CA ILE A 137 2.58 22.55 -8.88
C ILE A 137 1.15 22.40 -8.33
N ILE A 138 0.86 21.37 -7.56
CA ILE A 138 -0.46 21.19 -6.93
C ILE A 138 -0.81 22.35 -5.97
N PHE A 139 0.17 23.08 -5.47
CA PHE A 139 -0.04 24.24 -4.61
C PHE A 139 -0.46 25.45 -5.45
N PRO A 140 -1.58 26.13 -5.08
CA PRO A 140 -2.11 27.27 -5.85
C PRO A 140 -1.21 28.48 -5.87
N GLU A 141 -0.26 28.57 -4.93
CA GLU A 141 0.71 29.67 -4.81
C GLU A 141 1.78 29.66 -5.91
N ILE A 142 1.91 28.53 -6.62
CA ILE A 142 2.89 28.35 -7.68
C ILE A 142 2.25 28.64 -9.03
N ASN A 143 2.84 29.54 -9.77
CA ASN A 143 2.44 29.81 -11.15
C ASN A 143 3.16 28.83 -12.09
N PHE A 144 2.39 28.04 -12.85
CA PHE A 144 2.89 27.03 -13.77
C PHE A 144 3.87 27.58 -14.80
N ASP A 145 3.60 28.77 -15.34
CA ASP A 145 4.41 29.39 -16.40
C ASP A 145 5.81 29.81 -15.95
N LYS A 146 6.01 29.96 -14.63
CA LYS A 146 7.30 30.37 -14.05
C LYS A 146 8.16 29.21 -13.57
N VAL A 147 7.61 27.98 -13.60
CA VAL A 147 8.30 26.80 -13.12
C VAL A 147 9.26 26.27 -14.18
N ASP A 148 10.55 26.23 -13.87
CA ASP A 148 11.59 25.68 -14.75
C ASP A 148 11.54 24.15 -14.86
N ARG A 149 11.15 23.47 -13.77
CA ARG A 149 11.07 22.01 -13.70
C ARG A 149 10.11 21.55 -12.61
N ILE A 150 9.30 20.54 -12.91
CA ILE A 150 8.46 19.86 -11.92
C ILE A 150 9.34 19.08 -10.95
N ARG A 151 9.21 19.35 -9.65
CA ARG A 151 9.96 18.69 -8.58
C ARG A 151 9.06 18.01 -7.58
N GLY A 152 9.54 16.88 -7.06
CA GLY A 152 8.89 16.22 -5.95
C GLY A 152 9.23 16.89 -4.61
N MET A 153 8.35 16.71 -3.63
CA MET A 153 8.51 17.24 -2.29
C MET A 153 8.10 16.21 -1.25
N ASP A 154 8.90 16.05 -0.21
CA ASP A 154 8.59 15.22 0.93
C ASP A 154 7.98 16.06 2.05
N ILE A 155 6.86 15.60 2.60
CA ILE A 155 6.14 16.23 3.69
C ILE A 155 6.15 15.28 4.88
N THR A 156 6.63 15.78 6.03
CA THR A 156 6.63 15.02 7.28
C THR A 156 5.83 15.79 8.34
N LEU A 157 4.75 15.18 8.80
CA LEU A 157 3.91 15.67 9.89
C LEU A 157 4.43 15.04 11.19
N VAL A 158 4.97 15.85 12.08
CA VAL A 158 5.50 15.40 13.38
C VAL A 158 4.47 15.70 14.44
N THR A 159 4.10 14.65 15.19
CA THR A 159 3.14 14.73 16.29
C THR A 159 3.79 14.34 17.61
N ASN A 160 3.12 14.63 18.73
CA ASN A 160 3.53 14.16 20.05
C ASN A 160 2.80 12.87 20.46
N GLY A 161 2.09 12.23 19.53
CA GLY A 161 1.40 10.96 19.79
C GLY A 161 2.39 9.85 20.17
N LYS A 162 2.08 9.10 21.21
CA LYS A 162 2.90 7.94 21.62
C LYS A 162 2.63 6.72 20.74
N ASP A 163 1.40 6.63 20.21
CA ASP A 163 0.92 5.47 19.46
C ASP A 163 0.47 5.84 18.05
N LYS A 164 0.79 4.97 17.11
CA LYS A 164 0.32 5.07 15.73
C LYS A 164 -1.20 5.19 15.62
N LYS A 165 -1.96 4.47 16.45
CA LYS A 165 -3.43 4.48 16.43
C LYS A 165 -4.01 5.84 16.79
N SER A 166 -3.46 6.51 17.79
CA SER A 166 -3.92 7.83 18.23
C SER A 166 -3.64 8.90 17.18
N THR A 167 -2.48 8.82 16.50
CA THR A 167 -2.14 9.76 15.42
C THR A 167 -2.97 9.53 14.16
N ILE A 168 -3.29 8.28 13.81
CA ILE A 168 -4.21 8.00 12.70
C ILE A 168 -5.56 8.65 12.98
N ALA A 169 -6.09 8.50 14.21
CA ALA A 169 -7.37 9.11 14.58
C ALA A 169 -7.32 10.65 14.55
N LEU A 170 -6.19 11.26 14.92
CA LEU A 170 -5.98 12.70 14.78
C LEU A 170 -6.06 13.14 13.31
N LEU A 171 -5.37 12.42 12.42
CA LEU A 171 -5.38 12.73 10.99
C LEU A 171 -6.75 12.48 10.34
N GLU A 172 -7.46 11.42 10.76
CA GLU A 172 -8.83 11.17 10.33
C GLU A 172 -9.80 12.29 10.77
N ALA A 173 -9.63 12.81 11.99
CA ALA A 173 -10.46 13.91 12.53
C ALA A 173 -10.31 15.22 11.72
N ILE A 174 -9.15 15.45 11.08
CA ILE A 174 -8.95 16.60 10.18
C ILE A 174 -9.26 16.25 8.71
N ASN A 175 -9.99 15.15 8.46
CA ASN A 175 -10.37 14.67 7.12
C ASN A 175 -9.16 14.36 6.19
N PHE A 176 -8.05 13.90 6.77
CA PHE A 176 -6.89 13.54 5.96
C PHE A 176 -7.20 12.36 5.05
N PRO A 177 -7.00 12.47 3.72
CA PRO A 177 -7.52 11.51 2.76
C PRO A 177 -6.68 10.25 2.69
N PHE A 178 -6.88 9.34 3.62
CA PHE A 178 -6.26 8.02 3.56
C PHE A 178 -6.90 7.13 2.50
N SER A 179 -6.08 6.38 1.81
CA SER A 179 -6.53 5.37 0.85
C SER A 179 -7.37 4.30 1.55
N LYS A 180 -8.67 4.26 1.25
CA LYS A 180 -9.58 3.17 1.63
C LYS A 180 -9.32 1.89 0.84
N LYS A 181 -8.08 1.61 0.44
CA LYS A 181 -7.79 0.30 -0.15
C LYS A 181 -8.22 -0.74 0.86
N LYS A 182 -9.33 -1.43 0.54
CA LYS A 182 -9.66 -2.72 1.17
C LYS A 182 -8.33 -3.44 1.27
N GLU A 183 -7.88 -3.72 2.48
CA GLU A 183 -6.77 -4.62 2.70
C GLU A 183 -7.14 -5.89 1.97
N LYS A 184 -6.64 -6.05 0.75
CA LYS A 184 -6.52 -7.39 0.21
C LYS A 184 -5.69 -8.08 1.27
N ARG A 185 -6.31 -8.94 2.07
CA ARG A 185 -5.62 -9.80 3.03
C ARG A 185 -4.40 -10.33 2.29
N LYS A 186 -3.27 -9.64 2.43
CA LYS A 186 -1.98 -10.19 2.06
C LYS A 186 -1.76 -11.26 3.11
N VAL A 187 -2.29 -12.42 2.82
CA VAL A 187 -1.73 -13.63 3.41
C VAL A 187 -0.27 -13.58 3.00
N ASN A 188 0.59 -13.18 3.91
CA ASN A 188 2.05 -13.10 3.73
C ASN A 188 2.60 -14.54 3.77
N TRP A 189 2.12 -15.34 2.82
CA TRP A 189 2.72 -16.60 2.49
C TRP A 189 3.67 -16.29 1.34
N GLY A 190 4.93 -16.61 1.52
CA GLY A 190 5.90 -16.59 0.41
C GLY A 190 5.43 -17.53 -0.70
N PHE A 191 4.51 -17.06 -1.54
CA PHE A 191 4.02 -17.85 -2.67
C PHE A 191 5.16 -18.11 -3.63
N MET A 192 5.66 -19.35 -3.64
CA MET A 192 6.60 -19.81 -4.67
C MET A 192 5.94 -19.90 -6.04
N ALA A 193 4.60 -19.92 -6.10
CA ALA A 193 3.82 -19.97 -7.33
C ALA A 193 3.17 -18.61 -7.65
N LYS A 194 3.14 -18.27 -8.95
CA LYS A 194 2.42 -17.07 -9.43
C LYS A 194 0.94 -17.13 -9.04
N THR A 195 0.41 -16.03 -8.52
CA THR A 195 -1.03 -15.92 -8.12
C THR A 195 -1.98 -16.27 -9.26
N SER A 196 -1.62 -15.92 -10.51
CA SER A 196 -2.38 -16.28 -11.71
C SER A 196 -2.57 -17.80 -11.88
N SER A 197 -1.55 -18.59 -11.56
CA SER A 197 -1.62 -20.07 -11.64
C SER A 197 -2.56 -20.66 -10.59
N ILE A 198 -2.59 -20.09 -9.39
CA ILE A 198 -3.48 -20.49 -8.30
C ILE A 198 -4.93 -20.14 -8.66
N GLN A 199 -5.17 -18.90 -9.11
CA GLN A 199 -6.51 -18.45 -9.50
C GLN A 199 -7.09 -19.25 -10.67
N ARG A 200 -6.24 -19.59 -11.66
CA ARG A 200 -6.63 -20.46 -12.77
C ARG A 200 -7.05 -21.84 -12.31
N ASN A 201 -6.34 -22.41 -11.33
CA ASN A 201 -6.70 -23.69 -10.75
C ASN A 201 -8.00 -23.64 -9.95
N LEU A 202 -8.22 -22.59 -9.16
CA LEU A 202 -9.49 -22.36 -8.45
C LEU A 202 -10.68 -22.20 -9.41
N LYS A 203 -10.50 -21.48 -10.53
CA LYS A 203 -11.52 -21.40 -11.59
C LYS A 203 -11.85 -22.78 -12.17
N ARG A 204 -10.85 -23.64 -12.40
CA ARG A 204 -11.06 -25.02 -12.86
C ARG A 204 -11.84 -25.85 -11.84
N ILE A 205 -11.52 -25.76 -10.56
CA ILE A 205 -12.25 -26.46 -9.49
C ILE A 205 -13.72 -26.04 -9.46
N LYS A 206 -14.00 -24.73 -9.54
CA LYS A 206 -15.39 -24.21 -9.60
C LYS A 206 -16.15 -24.74 -10.81
N LEU A 207 -15.54 -24.69 -12.00
CA LEU A 207 -16.16 -25.19 -13.23
C LEU A 207 -16.36 -26.71 -13.19
N ALA A 208 -15.39 -27.47 -12.67
CA ALA A 208 -15.51 -28.90 -12.53
C ALA A 208 -16.68 -29.32 -11.62
N LYS A 209 -16.85 -28.62 -10.47
CA LYS A 209 -17.99 -28.82 -9.57
C LYS A 209 -19.33 -28.52 -10.27
N LYS A 210 -19.40 -27.38 -10.99
CA LYS A 210 -20.62 -26.94 -11.69
C LYS A 210 -21.09 -27.95 -12.75
N PHE A 211 -20.15 -28.53 -13.50
CA PHE A 211 -20.48 -29.44 -14.61
C PHE A 211 -20.33 -30.95 -14.25
N LEU A 212 -20.09 -31.28 -12.98
CA LEU A 212 -19.82 -32.67 -12.55
C LEU A 212 -20.93 -33.64 -12.99
N LYS A 213 -22.16 -33.44 -12.51
CA LYS A 213 -23.32 -34.26 -12.80
C LYS A 213 -23.57 -34.40 -14.30
N LYS A 214 -23.53 -33.28 -15.03
CA LYS A 214 -23.76 -33.25 -16.48
C LYS A 214 -22.70 -34.07 -17.24
N ARG A 215 -21.44 -34.01 -16.83
CA ARG A 215 -20.34 -34.78 -17.42
C ARG A 215 -20.44 -36.26 -17.07
N GLU A 216 -20.84 -36.64 -15.87
CA GLU A 216 -21.02 -38.01 -15.45
C GLU A 216 -22.15 -38.68 -16.22
N ASN A 217 -23.31 -38.04 -16.33
CA ASN A 217 -24.45 -38.56 -17.11
C ASN A 217 -24.09 -38.78 -18.59
N LEU A 218 -23.42 -37.80 -19.24
CA LEU A 218 -22.98 -37.98 -20.63
C LEU A 218 -21.96 -39.10 -20.79
N LYS A 219 -21.05 -39.29 -19.84
CA LYS A 219 -20.08 -40.39 -19.86
C LYS A 219 -20.72 -41.75 -19.65
N THR A 220 -21.75 -41.87 -18.81
CA THR A 220 -22.48 -43.12 -18.65
C THR A 220 -23.20 -43.54 -19.92
N ILE A 221 -23.84 -42.58 -20.64
CA ILE A 221 -24.46 -42.81 -21.96
C ILE A 221 -23.41 -43.26 -22.98
N ILE A 222 -22.26 -42.58 -23.07
CA ILE A 222 -21.20 -42.94 -24.03
C ILE A 222 -20.61 -44.32 -23.76
N LYS A 223 -20.49 -44.74 -22.48
CA LYS A 223 -19.94 -46.04 -22.09
C LYS A 223 -20.91 -47.19 -22.27
N ASN A 224 -22.20 -46.91 -22.30
CA ASN A 224 -23.21 -47.96 -22.40
C ASN A 224 -23.26 -48.51 -23.85
N LYS A 225 -22.72 -49.70 -24.05
CA LYS A 225 -22.67 -50.40 -25.34
C LYS A 225 -24.04 -50.90 -25.86
N LYS A 226 -25.05 -50.95 -24.98
CA LYS A 226 -26.41 -51.39 -25.33
C LYS A 226 -27.23 -50.32 -26.07
N LEU A 227 -26.79 -49.05 -26.00
CA LEU A 227 -27.45 -47.95 -26.70
C LEU A 227 -27.01 -47.86 -28.16
N PRO A 228 -27.90 -47.37 -29.06
CA PRO A 228 -27.58 -47.19 -30.48
C PRO A 228 -26.42 -46.21 -30.66
N LEU A 229 -25.69 -46.40 -31.76
CA LEU A 229 -24.47 -45.62 -32.06
C LEU A 229 -24.76 -44.12 -32.15
N GLU A 230 -25.92 -43.76 -32.72
CA GLU A 230 -26.33 -42.34 -32.92
C GLU A 230 -26.50 -41.61 -31.61
N GLU A 231 -27.15 -42.18 -30.60
CA GLU A 231 -27.32 -41.57 -29.27
C GLU A 231 -25.99 -41.40 -28.54
N ARG A 232 -25.10 -42.40 -28.66
CA ARG A 232 -23.75 -42.32 -28.07
C ARG A 232 -22.92 -41.21 -28.73
N PHE A 233 -23.01 -41.08 -30.04
CA PHE A 233 -22.34 -40.04 -30.80
C PHE A 233 -22.90 -38.63 -30.45
N ALA A 234 -24.21 -38.48 -30.37
CA ALA A 234 -24.85 -37.24 -29.93
C ALA A 234 -24.44 -36.86 -28.51
N ALA A 235 -24.32 -37.83 -27.59
CA ALA A 235 -23.82 -37.59 -26.25
C ALA A 235 -22.32 -37.14 -26.24
N GLN A 236 -21.51 -37.70 -27.13
CA GLN A 236 -20.09 -37.29 -27.29
C GLN A 236 -19.95 -35.87 -27.82
N LEU A 237 -20.76 -35.44 -28.78
CA LEU A 237 -20.82 -34.08 -29.27
C LEU A 237 -21.25 -33.09 -28.16
N LYS A 238 -22.26 -33.46 -27.35
CA LYS A 238 -22.68 -32.69 -26.17
C LYS A 238 -21.56 -32.60 -25.14
N LEU A 239 -20.78 -33.65 -24.91
CA LEU A 239 -19.64 -33.63 -23.99
C LEU A 239 -18.50 -32.74 -24.50
N ALA A 240 -18.25 -32.67 -25.82
CA ALA A 240 -17.27 -31.83 -26.44
C ALA A 240 -17.61 -30.31 -26.32
N LYS A 241 -18.90 -29.96 -26.40
CA LYS A 241 -19.39 -28.59 -26.23
C LYS A 241 -19.23 -28.05 -24.81
N ILE A 242 -19.02 -28.89 -23.80
CA ILE A 242 -18.81 -28.44 -22.40
C ILE A 242 -17.44 -27.78 -22.24
N PRO A 243 -17.33 -26.66 -21.47
CA PRO A 243 -16.08 -25.95 -21.30
C PRO A 243 -14.91 -26.85 -20.93
N ARG A 244 -13.81 -26.78 -21.66
CA ARG A 244 -12.59 -27.59 -21.50
C ARG A 244 -12.03 -27.57 -20.08
N ASN A 245 -12.14 -26.43 -19.37
CA ASN A 245 -11.67 -26.26 -17.99
C ASN A 245 -12.59 -26.89 -16.93
N SER A 246 -13.71 -27.48 -17.30
CA SER A 246 -14.59 -28.24 -16.41
C SER A 246 -14.16 -29.71 -16.23
N ALA A 247 -13.12 -30.17 -16.93
CA ALA A 247 -12.63 -31.55 -16.79
C ALA A 247 -11.78 -31.68 -15.51
N LYS A 248 -12.10 -32.69 -14.67
CA LYS A 248 -11.41 -33.00 -13.39
C LYS A 248 -9.90 -33.24 -13.60
N ILE A 249 -9.51 -33.84 -14.72
CA ILE A 249 -8.10 -34.14 -15.09
C ILE A 249 -7.22 -32.87 -15.13
N ARG A 250 -7.82 -31.71 -15.43
CA ARG A 250 -7.08 -30.43 -15.52
C ARG A 250 -6.86 -29.75 -14.19
N ILE A 251 -7.42 -30.26 -13.11
CA ILE A 251 -7.20 -29.76 -11.75
C ILE A 251 -5.89 -30.33 -11.25
N ARG A 252 -5.00 -29.46 -10.79
CA ARG A 252 -3.74 -29.84 -10.14
C ARG A 252 -3.85 -29.70 -8.63
N ASN A 253 -3.37 -30.72 -7.89
CA ASN A 253 -3.18 -30.57 -6.45
C ASN A 253 -2.07 -29.55 -6.20
N ARG A 254 -2.36 -28.54 -5.38
CA ARG A 254 -1.41 -27.47 -5.03
C ARG A 254 -1.32 -27.36 -3.53
N CYS A 255 -0.13 -27.01 -3.06
CA CYS A 255 0.08 -26.65 -1.67
C CYS A 255 -0.82 -25.46 -1.29
N GLU A 256 -1.59 -25.59 -0.21
CA GLU A 256 -2.44 -24.50 0.28
C GLU A 256 -1.62 -23.31 0.77
N ILE A 257 -0.40 -23.56 1.26
CA ILE A 257 0.50 -22.56 1.81
C ILE A 257 1.32 -21.86 0.70
N SER A 258 2.09 -22.62 -0.09
CA SER A 258 3.04 -22.06 -1.06
C SER A 258 2.54 -22.05 -2.51
N GLY A 259 1.37 -22.66 -2.79
CA GLY A 259 0.82 -22.80 -4.14
C GLY A 259 1.59 -23.73 -5.08
N ARG A 260 2.67 -24.38 -4.61
CA ARG A 260 3.52 -25.29 -5.39
C ARG A 260 2.71 -26.49 -5.89
N PRO A 261 2.80 -26.88 -7.20
CA PRO A 261 2.04 -28.00 -7.77
C PRO A 261 2.76 -29.35 -7.66
N HIS A 262 4.02 -29.39 -7.22
CA HIS A 262 4.86 -30.58 -7.12
C HIS A 262 5.17 -30.95 -5.67
N GLY A 263 5.30 -32.26 -5.39
CA GLY A 263 5.64 -32.75 -4.06
C GLY A 263 4.60 -32.37 -3.01
N VAL A 264 3.32 -32.50 -3.33
CA VAL A 264 2.19 -32.16 -2.44
C VAL A 264 1.65 -33.44 -1.81
N TYR A 265 1.65 -33.51 -0.48
CA TYR A 265 1.02 -34.57 0.29
C TYR A 265 -0.50 -34.38 0.27
N ARG A 266 -1.23 -35.35 -0.31
CA ARG A 266 -2.70 -35.23 -0.51
C ARG A 266 -3.48 -35.16 0.80
N LYS A 267 -3.06 -35.89 1.83
CA LYS A 267 -3.72 -35.86 3.15
C LYS A 267 -3.66 -34.51 3.80
N LEU A 268 -2.48 -33.86 3.78
CA LEU A 268 -2.23 -32.58 4.44
C LEU A 268 -2.40 -31.37 3.50
N ARG A 269 -2.53 -31.59 2.20
CA ARG A 269 -2.60 -30.55 1.15
C ARG A 269 -1.46 -29.54 1.16
N ILE A 270 -0.30 -29.93 1.68
CA ILE A 270 0.90 -29.11 1.77
C ILE A 270 2.05 -29.75 1.01
N SER A 271 3.00 -28.90 0.54
CA SER A 271 4.20 -29.35 -0.16
C SER A 271 5.22 -29.94 0.82
N ARG A 272 6.15 -30.76 0.32
CA ARG A 272 7.24 -31.35 1.12
C ARG A 272 8.08 -30.29 1.85
N ILE A 273 8.28 -29.11 1.24
CA ILE A 273 9.02 -27.99 1.84
C ILE A 273 8.23 -27.38 3.01
N ALA A 274 6.96 -27.03 2.76
CA ALA A 274 6.10 -26.49 3.81
C ALA A 274 5.85 -27.49 4.95
N LEU A 275 5.77 -28.79 4.63
CA LEU A 275 5.67 -29.84 5.63
C LEU A 275 6.88 -29.84 6.56
N ARG A 276 8.10 -29.82 5.99
CA ARG A 276 9.34 -29.79 6.75
C ARG A 276 9.43 -28.56 7.65
N ASP A 277 9.11 -27.38 7.09
CA ASP A 277 9.16 -26.10 7.83
C ASP A 277 8.16 -26.07 8.99
N LEU A 278 6.97 -26.62 8.81
CA LEU A 278 5.95 -26.66 9.85
C LEU A 278 6.25 -27.74 10.90
N ALA A 279 6.77 -28.90 10.49
CA ALA A 279 7.18 -29.96 11.40
C ALA A 279 8.36 -29.53 12.27
N SER A 280 9.37 -28.87 11.70
CA SER A 280 10.51 -28.33 12.47
C SER A 280 10.12 -27.24 13.46
N LYS A 281 9.03 -26.51 13.20
CA LYS A 281 8.45 -25.50 14.12
C LYS A 281 7.44 -26.09 15.12
N GLY A 282 7.28 -27.42 15.16
CA GLY A 282 6.33 -28.08 16.05
C GLY A 282 4.84 -27.79 15.77
N LYS A 283 4.50 -27.29 14.59
CA LYS A 283 3.12 -26.90 14.23
C LYS A 283 2.26 -28.04 13.69
N ILE A 284 2.83 -29.20 13.50
CA ILE A 284 2.11 -30.41 13.06
C ILE A 284 2.20 -31.45 14.19
N PRO A 285 1.08 -31.78 14.87
CA PRO A 285 1.09 -32.75 15.94
C PRO A 285 1.42 -34.14 15.40
N GLY A 286 2.16 -34.93 16.18
CA GLY A 286 2.53 -36.32 15.84
C GLY A 286 3.61 -36.48 14.78
N MET A 287 4.29 -35.38 14.37
CA MET A 287 5.41 -35.43 13.45
C MET A 287 6.73 -35.15 14.18
N THR A 288 7.61 -36.12 14.17
CA THR A 288 9.00 -36.01 14.66
C THR A 288 9.97 -36.04 13.48
N LYS A 289 11.09 -35.35 13.60
CA LYS A 289 12.15 -35.39 12.59
C LYS A 289 12.94 -36.69 12.76
N SER A 290 13.02 -37.51 11.72
CA SER A 290 13.71 -38.81 11.74
C SER A 290 15.22 -38.71 11.39
N SER A 291 15.64 -37.60 10.79
CA SER A 291 17.07 -37.34 10.48
C SER A 291 17.41 -35.88 10.75
N TRP A 292 18.62 -35.68 11.20
CA TRP A 292 19.17 -34.34 11.54
C TRP A 292 19.79 -33.66 10.31
#